data_1f514a6540908ca5b06c7a95039f738e
#
_entry.id   1f514a6540908ca5b06c7a95039f738e
#
_cell.length_a   1.000
_cell.length_b   1.000
_cell.length_c   1.000
_cell.angle_alpha   90.00
_cell.angle_beta   90.00
_cell.angle_gamma   90.00
#
_symmetry.space_group_name_H-M   'P 1'
#
loop_
_entity.id
_entity.type
_entity.pdbx_description
1 polymer ?
#
loop_
_entity_poly.entity_id
_entity_poly.type
_entity_poly.pdbx_seq_one_letter_code
_entity_poly.pdbx_strand_id
1 'polypeptide(L)'
;MARFFIIILFILSSGCTLVPSDDPVEVPEKTNDSVMEPEESFVYIEDSFFLPILALHHVGNPPANLSDSAKTWYTSEEKFENILRIIQDNDYTALTSTELLNFLAQKKLPEKSIVLTFDDGAKDFYEVVFPLLQKYNIKATMHIMTGVRGGDWLSAEEIKEMHNTGLVDFESHTKYHVYLTRISRDEALAELQKSKEYLESVLENQDEVIEHTFGLYDEDVKDIAREAGYKVGLTIKGNIEQNLDDLLELHRIIITEYSDIEQILGLKKVDK
;
A
#
# COMPACT_ATOMS: atom_id res chain seq x y z
N MET A 1 -58.87 -24.11 10.05
CA MET A 1 -58.97 -25.52 10.45
C MET A 1 -57.97 -26.31 9.59
N ALA A 2 -56.80 -26.62 10.14
CA ALA A 2 -55.81 -27.48 9.49
C ALA A 2 -55.37 -28.54 10.50
N ARG A 3 -55.59 -29.80 10.16
CA ARG A 3 -55.31 -30.97 11.00
C ARG A 3 -53.85 -31.40 10.82
N PHE A 4 -53.14 -31.49 11.94
CA PHE A 4 -51.87 -32.19 12.07
C PHE A 4 -52.05 -33.70 11.98
N PHE A 5 -51.22 -34.37 11.18
CA PHE A 5 -51.00 -35.80 11.23
C PHE A 5 -49.61 -36.10 11.80
N ILE A 6 -49.60 -36.74 12.96
CA ILE A 6 -48.42 -37.29 13.60
C ILE A 6 -48.33 -38.75 13.17
N ILE A 7 -47.22 -39.14 12.50
CA ILE A 7 -46.90 -40.54 12.23
C ILE A 7 -45.88 -40.96 13.28
N ILE A 8 -46.28 -41.88 14.15
CA ILE A 8 -45.42 -42.54 15.12
C ILE A 8 -44.89 -43.81 14.46
N LEU A 9 -43.59 -43.92 14.28
CA LEU A 9 -42.92 -45.13 13.80
C LEU A 9 -42.34 -45.88 15.01
N PHE A 10 -42.86 -47.09 15.28
CA PHE A 10 -42.31 -48.03 16.26
C PHE A 10 -41.15 -48.79 15.59
N ILE A 11 -39.94 -48.69 16.16
CA ILE A 11 -38.82 -49.55 15.81
C ILE A 11 -38.56 -50.49 17.00
N LEU A 12 -38.72 -51.78 16.72
CA LEU A 12 -38.44 -52.88 17.65
C LEU A 12 -36.93 -53.01 17.85
N SER A 13 -36.50 -52.99 19.11
CA SER A 13 -35.11 -53.19 19.52
C SER A 13 -34.81 -54.71 19.59
N SER A 14 -33.84 -55.16 18.77
CA SER A 14 -33.16 -56.43 19.00
C SER A 14 -31.90 -56.14 19.81
N GLY A 15 -31.86 -56.65 21.03
CA GLY A 15 -30.71 -56.50 21.91
C GLY A 15 -29.53 -57.32 21.46
N CYS A 16 -28.39 -56.68 21.35
CA CYS A 16 -27.08 -57.29 21.28
C CYS A 16 -26.27 -56.76 22.46
N THR A 17 -25.97 -57.63 23.42
CA THR A 17 -25.11 -57.30 24.57
C THR A 17 -23.65 -57.28 24.13
N LEU A 18 -23.10 -56.11 24.08
CA LEU A 18 -21.62 -55.93 23.93
C LEU A 18 -21.01 -55.82 25.33
N VAL A 19 -20.01 -56.63 25.55
CA VAL A 19 -19.14 -56.63 26.74
C VAL A 19 -18.18 -55.47 26.59
N PRO A 20 -17.99 -54.62 27.58
CA PRO A 20 -16.97 -53.54 27.50
C PRO A 20 -15.57 -54.16 27.68
N SER A 21 -14.65 -53.91 26.74
CA SER A 21 -13.22 -54.15 26.91
C SER A 21 -12.60 -52.86 27.52
N ASP A 22 -12.10 -52.96 28.72
CA ASP A 22 -11.36 -51.90 29.44
C ASP A 22 -9.91 -51.83 28.93
N ASP A 23 -9.68 -51.47 27.68
CA ASP A 23 -8.36 -51.08 27.23
C ASP A 23 -8.33 -49.53 27.05
N PRO A 24 -7.37 -48.82 27.67
CA PRO A 24 -7.25 -47.36 27.51
C PRO A 24 -6.80 -47.06 26.07
N VAL A 25 -7.70 -46.38 25.34
CA VAL A 25 -7.31 -45.81 24.04
C VAL A 25 -6.29 -44.70 24.30
N GLU A 26 -5.04 -44.95 23.99
CA GLU A 26 -4.02 -43.90 23.86
C GLU A 26 -4.43 -42.90 22.79
N VAL A 27 -4.90 -41.73 23.22
CA VAL A 27 -5.09 -40.59 22.34
C VAL A 27 -3.69 -40.06 21.99
N PRO A 28 -3.28 -40.02 20.73
CA PRO A 28 -1.98 -39.44 20.39
C PRO A 28 -1.97 -37.96 20.81
N GLU A 29 -1.00 -37.64 21.64
CA GLU A 29 -0.70 -36.28 22.06
C GLU A 29 -0.44 -35.46 20.79
N LYS A 30 -1.32 -34.51 20.47
CA LYS A 30 -1.11 -33.56 19.38
C LYS A 30 0.16 -32.78 19.76
N THR A 31 1.27 -33.11 19.14
CA THR A 31 2.42 -32.23 19.11
C THR A 31 1.98 -30.92 18.48
N ASN A 32 1.88 -29.91 19.33
CA ASN A 32 1.59 -28.54 18.93
C ASN A 32 2.91 -27.98 18.33
N ASP A 33 3.25 -28.44 17.13
CA ASP A 33 4.24 -27.74 16.32
C ASP A 33 3.58 -26.44 15.83
N SER A 34 3.47 -25.49 16.76
CA SER A 34 3.27 -24.09 16.40
C SER A 34 4.51 -23.71 15.59
N VAL A 35 4.33 -23.63 14.27
CA VAL A 35 5.25 -22.88 13.42
C VAL A 35 5.20 -21.46 14.00
N MET A 36 6.24 -21.11 14.78
CA MET A 36 6.44 -19.75 15.21
C MET A 36 6.71 -18.95 13.94
N GLU A 37 5.74 -18.11 13.54
CA GLU A 37 6.02 -17.07 12.58
C GLU A 37 7.23 -16.29 13.12
N PRO A 38 8.20 -15.92 12.26
CA PRO A 38 9.35 -15.15 12.72
C PRO A 38 8.82 -13.89 13.41
N GLU A 39 9.24 -13.67 14.67
CA GLU A 39 8.93 -12.42 15.36
C GLU A 39 9.44 -11.27 14.50
N GLU A 40 8.52 -10.41 14.05
CA GLU A 40 8.90 -9.18 13.35
C GLU A 40 9.82 -8.38 14.26
N SER A 41 11.06 -8.17 13.81
CA SER A 41 11.99 -7.29 14.50
C SER A 41 11.66 -5.84 14.16
N PHE A 42 11.64 -4.99 15.19
CA PHE A 42 11.33 -3.56 15.05
C PHE A 42 12.55 -2.71 15.43
N VAL A 43 12.77 -1.64 14.66
CA VAL A 43 13.66 -0.54 15.03
C VAL A 43 12.84 0.61 15.58
N TYR A 44 13.26 1.14 16.73
CA TYR A 44 12.70 2.38 17.27
C TYR A 44 13.32 3.55 16.53
N ILE A 45 12.48 4.52 16.15
CA ILE A 45 12.90 5.71 15.43
C ILE A 45 12.89 6.94 16.35
N GLU A 46 13.88 7.79 16.17
CA GLU A 46 14.03 9.06 16.88
C GLU A 46 13.81 10.21 15.88
N ASP A 47 14.50 11.32 16.02
CA ASP A 47 14.32 12.54 15.23
C ASP A 47 14.53 12.32 13.72
N SER A 48 15.46 11.42 13.36
CA SER A 48 15.65 10.98 11.97
C SER A 48 15.69 9.45 11.88
N PHE A 49 15.31 8.91 10.71
CA PHE A 49 15.29 7.48 10.46
C PHE A 49 15.49 7.18 8.96
N PHE A 50 15.90 5.95 8.64
CA PHE A 50 16.08 5.51 7.28
C PHE A 50 14.86 4.71 6.81
N LEU A 51 14.21 5.20 5.76
CA LEU A 51 13.09 4.53 5.10
C LEU A 51 13.13 4.87 3.59
N PRO A 52 13.47 3.92 2.73
CA PRO A 52 13.31 4.12 1.30
C PRO A 52 11.82 4.14 0.94
N ILE A 53 11.39 5.25 0.34
CA ILE A 53 10.07 5.42 -0.26
C ILE A 53 10.30 5.60 -1.76
N LEU A 54 9.91 4.62 -2.56
CA LEU A 54 10.11 4.60 -4.00
C LEU A 54 8.90 5.19 -4.70
N ALA A 55 9.13 6.12 -5.63
CA ALA A 55 8.09 6.77 -6.41
C ALA A 55 8.14 6.31 -7.87
N LEU A 56 7.08 5.64 -8.33
CA LEU A 56 6.87 5.21 -9.69
C LEU A 56 5.62 5.94 -10.26
N HIS A 57 5.44 5.91 -11.58
CA HIS A 57 4.23 6.44 -12.23
C HIS A 57 3.61 5.36 -13.12
N HIS A 58 4.22 5.03 -14.25
CA HIS A 58 3.74 4.04 -15.19
C HIS A 58 4.59 2.77 -15.22
N VAL A 59 3.93 1.62 -15.39
CA VAL A 59 4.62 0.35 -15.64
C VAL A 59 4.14 -0.25 -16.96
N GLY A 60 5.10 -0.43 -17.88
CA GLY A 60 4.82 -0.96 -19.21
C GLY A 60 5.57 -0.20 -20.30
N ASN A 61 5.20 -0.45 -21.54
CA ASN A 61 5.81 0.23 -22.69
C ASN A 61 5.20 1.61 -22.91
N PRO A 62 6.01 2.69 -22.94
CA PRO A 62 5.48 4.02 -23.22
C PRO A 62 4.89 4.10 -24.64
N PRO A 63 3.76 4.77 -24.83
CA PRO A 63 3.22 5.07 -26.17
C PRO A 63 4.26 5.71 -27.08
N ALA A 64 4.32 5.27 -28.34
CA ALA A 64 5.36 5.69 -29.29
C ALA A 64 5.37 7.21 -29.58
N ASN A 65 4.22 7.86 -29.42
CA ASN A 65 4.02 9.29 -29.69
C ASN A 65 4.36 10.20 -28.50
N LEU A 66 4.78 9.66 -27.36
CA LEU A 66 5.19 10.47 -26.23
C LEU A 66 6.55 11.13 -26.47
N SER A 67 6.75 12.30 -25.86
CA SER A 67 8.06 12.95 -25.81
C SER A 67 9.04 12.10 -24.99
N ASP A 68 10.34 12.25 -25.22
CA ASP A 68 11.35 11.50 -24.47
C ASP A 68 11.30 11.83 -22.96
N SER A 69 10.97 13.08 -22.62
CA SER A 69 10.78 13.46 -21.22
C SER A 69 9.57 12.77 -20.57
N ALA A 70 8.47 12.58 -21.31
CA ALA A 70 7.31 11.85 -20.79
C ALA A 70 7.58 10.34 -20.67
N LYS A 71 8.39 9.76 -21.56
CA LYS A 71 8.81 8.35 -21.45
C LYS A 71 9.65 8.05 -20.23
N THR A 72 10.32 9.05 -19.62
CA THR A 72 11.11 8.82 -18.39
C THR A 72 10.26 8.43 -17.20
N TRP A 73 8.95 8.66 -17.22
CA TRP A 73 8.00 8.25 -16.19
C TRP A 73 7.53 6.79 -16.34
N TYR A 74 8.00 6.10 -17.38
CA TYR A 74 7.70 4.68 -17.61
C TYR A 74 8.84 3.80 -17.11
N THR A 75 8.47 2.74 -16.43
CA THR A 75 9.35 1.64 -16.02
C THR A 75 8.83 0.38 -16.72
N SER A 76 9.69 -0.42 -17.34
CA SER A 76 9.26 -1.66 -17.99
C SER A 76 8.69 -2.65 -16.96
N GLU A 77 7.80 -3.55 -17.39
CA GLU A 77 7.28 -4.61 -16.55
C GLU A 77 8.40 -5.50 -16.00
N GLU A 78 9.41 -5.83 -16.83
CA GLU A 78 10.59 -6.60 -16.42
C GLU A 78 11.35 -5.88 -15.30
N LYS A 79 11.56 -4.57 -15.44
CA LYS A 79 12.23 -3.76 -14.41
C LYS A 79 11.44 -3.73 -13.12
N PHE A 80 10.12 -3.52 -13.21
CA PHE A 80 9.27 -3.50 -12.02
C PHE A 80 9.24 -4.86 -11.33
N GLU A 81 9.09 -5.94 -12.08
CA GLU A 81 9.17 -7.30 -11.51
C GLU A 81 10.52 -7.57 -10.83
N ASN A 82 11.62 -7.06 -11.41
CA ASN A 82 12.93 -7.17 -10.76
C ASN A 82 13.01 -6.39 -9.43
N ILE A 83 12.35 -5.23 -9.33
CA ILE A 83 12.24 -4.48 -8.07
C ILE A 83 11.54 -5.35 -7.01
N LEU A 84 10.42 -5.99 -7.36
CA LEU A 84 9.69 -6.85 -6.44
C LEU A 84 10.53 -8.06 -5.98
N ARG A 85 11.32 -8.66 -6.88
CA ARG A 85 12.26 -9.73 -6.51
C ARG A 85 13.34 -9.23 -5.53
N ILE A 86 13.94 -8.08 -5.79
CA ILE A 86 14.95 -7.51 -4.88
C ILE A 86 14.36 -7.28 -3.49
N ILE A 87 13.13 -6.78 -3.40
CA ILE A 87 12.42 -6.56 -2.13
C ILE A 87 12.23 -7.90 -1.41
N GLN A 88 11.74 -8.92 -2.11
CA GLN A 88 11.48 -10.25 -1.54
C GLN A 88 12.78 -10.99 -1.15
N ASP A 89 13.77 -11.03 -2.05
CA ASP A 89 15.03 -11.77 -1.85
C ASP A 89 15.89 -11.19 -0.72
N ASN A 90 15.63 -9.95 -0.32
CA ASN A 90 16.34 -9.26 0.76
C ASN A 90 15.48 -9.06 2.01
N ASP A 91 14.35 -9.73 2.11
CA ASP A 91 13.44 -9.71 3.27
C ASP A 91 12.98 -8.29 3.66
N TYR A 92 12.70 -7.41 2.68
CA TYR A 92 12.12 -6.12 2.97
C TYR A 92 10.62 -6.26 3.27
N THR A 93 10.16 -5.59 4.33
CA THR A 93 8.74 -5.43 4.65
C THR A 93 8.19 -4.23 3.90
N ALA A 94 7.38 -4.48 2.87
CA ALA A 94 6.70 -3.43 2.14
C ALA A 94 5.47 -2.95 2.93
N LEU A 95 5.43 -1.65 3.22
CA LEU A 95 4.35 -1.00 3.97
C LEU A 95 3.45 -0.21 3.02
N THR A 96 2.15 -0.19 3.32
CA THR A 96 1.23 0.81 2.77
C THR A 96 1.40 2.14 3.50
N SER A 97 0.83 3.22 2.96
CA SER A 97 0.84 4.54 3.62
C SER A 97 0.11 4.53 4.97
N THR A 98 -1.01 3.81 5.07
CA THR A 98 -1.74 3.63 6.34
C THR A 98 -0.89 2.90 7.39
N GLU A 99 -0.20 1.83 6.98
CA GLU A 99 0.70 1.10 7.88
C GLU A 99 1.88 1.98 8.31
N LEU A 100 2.49 2.71 7.36
CA LEU A 100 3.55 3.66 7.67
C LEU A 100 3.07 4.69 8.72
N LEU A 101 1.92 5.32 8.51
CA LEU A 101 1.35 6.28 9.45
C LEU A 101 1.20 5.68 10.85
N ASN A 102 0.68 4.45 10.94
CA ASN A 102 0.51 3.74 12.20
C ASN A 102 1.84 3.44 12.90
N PHE A 103 2.88 3.07 12.15
CA PHE A 103 4.21 2.83 12.71
C PHE A 103 4.91 4.12 13.14
N LEU A 104 4.78 5.20 12.37
CA LEU A 104 5.31 6.52 12.73
C LEU A 104 4.68 7.04 14.02
N ALA A 105 3.37 6.86 14.22
CA ALA A 105 2.69 7.21 15.46
C ALA A 105 3.20 6.41 16.68
N GLN A 106 3.70 5.21 16.48
CA GLN A 106 4.31 4.37 17.50
C GLN A 106 5.82 4.58 17.65
N LYS A 107 6.41 5.46 16.84
CA LYS A 107 7.87 5.71 16.78
C LYS A 107 8.68 4.43 16.58
N LYS A 108 8.23 3.52 15.72
CA LYS A 108 8.93 2.29 15.37
C LYS A 108 8.64 1.90 13.92
N LEU A 109 9.52 1.10 13.32
CA LEU A 109 9.35 0.50 12.00
C LEU A 109 9.80 -0.97 12.04
N PRO A 110 9.21 -1.86 11.25
CA PRO A 110 9.84 -3.15 10.98
C PRO A 110 11.25 -2.96 10.43
N GLU A 111 12.19 -3.82 10.80
CA GLU A 111 13.50 -3.83 10.16
C GLU A 111 13.34 -3.98 8.63
N LYS A 112 14.22 -3.33 7.88
CA LYS A 112 14.17 -3.35 6.41
C LYS A 112 12.80 -2.95 5.82
N SER A 113 12.16 -1.93 6.38
CA SER A 113 10.94 -1.37 5.80
C SER A 113 11.21 -0.68 4.46
N ILE A 114 10.25 -0.77 3.56
CA ILE A 114 10.22 -0.04 2.29
C ILE A 114 8.78 0.36 1.98
N VAL A 115 8.60 1.48 1.28
CA VAL A 115 7.29 1.88 0.76
C VAL A 115 7.37 1.99 -0.76
N LEU A 116 6.47 1.31 -1.47
CA LEU A 116 6.28 1.48 -2.91
C LEU A 116 5.13 2.45 -3.13
N THR A 117 5.38 3.55 -3.81
CA THR A 117 4.34 4.53 -4.16
C THR A 117 4.24 4.68 -5.67
N PHE A 118 3.02 4.90 -6.12
CA PHE A 118 2.69 5.20 -7.50
C PHE A 118 1.85 6.48 -7.53
N ASP A 119 2.02 7.28 -8.58
CA ASP A 119 1.33 8.55 -8.72
C ASP A 119 0.35 8.55 -9.89
N ASP A 120 -0.56 9.53 -9.91
CA ASP A 120 -1.56 9.87 -10.93
C ASP A 120 -2.82 8.99 -10.97
N GLY A 121 -2.75 7.70 -10.76
CA GLY A 121 -3.90 6.81 -10.84
C GLY A 121 -4.19 6.28 -12.25
N ALA A 122 -3.15 6.06 -13.06
CA ALA A 122 -3.28 5.52 -14.40
C ALA A 122 -3.73 4.05 -14.42
N LYS A 123 -4.38 3.64 -15.52
CA LYS A 123 -4.99 2.32 -15.70
C LYS A 123 -4.00 1.16 -15.69
N ASP A 124 -2.77 1.39 -16.13
CA ASP A 124 -1.70 0.40 -16.13
C ASP A 124 -1.36 -0.11 -14.71
N PHE A 125 -1.67 0.67 -13.67
CA PHE A 125 -1.56 0.19 -12.30
C PHE A 125 -2.47 -1.02 -12.04
N TYR A 126 -3.72 -0.97 -12.47
CA TYR A 126 -4.65 -2.09 -12.34
C TYR A 126 -4.29 -3.26 -13.27
N GLU A 127 -3.91 -2.95 -14.52
CA GLU A 127 -3.71 -3.96 -15.56
C GLU A 127 -2.37 -4.69 -15.46
N VAL A 128 -1.31 -4.02 -14.97
CA VAL A 128 0.06 -4.54 -14.94
C VAL A 128 0.62 -4.62 -13.52
N VAL A 129 0.55 -3.52 -12.75
CA VAL A 129 1.18 -3.45 -11.43
C VAL A 129 0.48 -4.36 -10.43
N PHE A 130 -0.84 -4.27 -10.32
CA PHE A 130 -1.61 -5.00 -9.32
C PHE A 130 -1.47 -6.54 -9.43
N PRO A 131 -1.54 -7.17 -10.61
CA PRO A 131 -1.24 -8.59 -10.75
C PRO A 131 0.16 -9.00 -10.27
N LEU A 132 1.16 -8.15 -10.48
CA LEU A 132 2.52 -8.39 -9.98
C LEU A 132 2.60 -8.25 -8.45
N LEU A 133 1.95 -7.24 -7.86
CA LEU A 133 1.84 -7.10 -6.41
C LEU A 133 1.19 -8.33 -5.77
N GLN A 134 0.12 -8.85 -6.36
CA GLN A 134 -0.52 -10.09 -5.92
C GLN A 134 0.41 -11.30 -6.02
N LYS A 135 1.13 -11.44 -7.15
CA LYS A 135 2.08 -12.54 -7.40
C LYS A 135 3.19 -12.60 -6.35
N TYR A 136 3.71 -11.46 -5.94
CA TYR A 136 4.81 -11.34 -4.98
C TYR A 136 4.33 -11.12 -3.55
N ASN A 137 3.02 -10.92 -3.32
CA ASN A 137 2.43 -10.55 -2.04
C ASN A 137 3.11 -9.31 -1.43
N ILE A 138 3.36 -8.29 -2.26
CA ILE A 138 4.01 -7.04 -1.88
C ILE A 138 2.98 -5.92 -1.89
N LYS A 139 3.03 -5.07 -0.86
CA LYS A 139 2.13 -3.93 -0.68
C LYS A 139 2.64 -2.69 -1.40
N ALA A 140 1.71 -1.82 -1.79
CA ALA A 140 2.00 -0.52 -2.39
C ALA A 140 0.92 0.52 -2.02
N THR A 141 1.22 1.78 -2.31
CA THR A 141 0.25 2.88 -2.24
C THR A 141 0.15 3.57 -3.59
N MET A 142 -1.07 3.89 -4.01
CA MET A 142 -1.36 4.68 -5.19
C MET A 142 -1.91 6.05 -4.78
N HIS A 143 -1.21 7.12 -5.15
CA HIS A 143 -1.69 8.50 -4.99
C HIS A 143 -2.45 8.90 -6.24
N ILE A 144 -3.75 9.18 -6.12
CA ILE A 144 -4.62 9.41 -7.28
C ILE A 144 -5.08 10.86 -7.42
N MET A 145 -5.16 11.30 -8.68
CA MET A 145 -5.85 12.53 -9.07
C MET A 145 -7.36 12.29 -9.03
N THR A 146 -8.01 12.66 -7.93
CA THR A 146 -9.40 12.26 -7.67
C THR A 146 -10.46 12.93 -8.55
N GLY A 147 -10.10 13.96 -9.31
CA GLY A 147 -10.99 14.67 -10.25
C GLY A 147 -10.95 14.15 -11.68
N VAL A 148 -9.99 13.29 -12.00
CA VAL A 148 -9.80 12.75 -13.37
C VAL A 148 -10.62 11.48 -13.55
N ARG A 149 -11.21 11.29 -14.71
CA ARG A 149 -12.08 10.15 -15.06
C ARG A 149 -11.91 9.78 -16.52
N GLY A 150 -12.17 8.52 -16.85
CA GLY A 150 -12.14 8.01 -18.22
C GLY A 150 -11.35 6.71 -18.35
N GLY A 151 -11.26 6.15 -19.56
CA GLY A 151 -10.72 4.82 -19.80
C GLY A 151 -9.24 4.63 -19.47
N ASP A 152 -8.47 5.70 -19.43
CA ASP A 152 -7.02 5.67 -19.13
C ASP A 152 -6.71 5.79 -17.61
N TRP A 153 -7.76 5.93 -16.77
CA TRP A 153 -7.66 6.15 -15.34
C TRP A 153 -8.42 5.08 -14.55
N LEU A 154 -8.01 4.87 -13.30
CA LEU A 154 -8.65 3.93 -12.40
C LEU A 154 -10.11 4.34 -12.13
N SER A 155 -11.02 3.38 -12.21
CA SER A 155 -12.42 3.54 -11.79
C SER A 155 -12.56 3.34 -10.27
N ALA A 156 -13.67 3.83 -9.70
CA ALA A 156 -13.96 3.63 -8.29
C ALA A 156 -14.11 2.13 -7.92
N GLU A 157 -14.62 1.33 -8.85
CA GLU A 157 -14.77 -0.12 -8.68
C GLU A 157 -13.41 -0.81 -8.58
N GLU A 158 -12.45 -0.45 -9.45
CA GLU A 158 -11.09 -1.00 -9.42
C GLU A 158 -10.31 -0.56 -8.20
N ILE A 159 -10.47 0.71 -7.78
CA ILE A 159 -9.91 1.22 -6.54
C ILE A 159 -10.39 0.38 -5.35
N LYS A 160 -11.72 0.14 -5.24
CA LYS A 160 -12.30 -0.70 -4.18
C LYS A 160 -11.81 -2.14 -4.24
N GLU A 161 -11.76 -2.73 -5.43
CA GLU A 161 -11.29 -4.10 -5.61
C GLU A 161 -9.87 -4.28 -5.09
N MET A 162 -8.95 -3.41 -5.50
CA MET A 162 -7.54 -3.46 -5.08
C MET A 162 -7.38 -3.21 -3.57
N HIS A 163 -8.06 -2.19 -3.04
CA HIS A 163 -8.02 -1.85 -1.62
C HIS A 163 -8.52 -3.00 -0.74
N ASN A 164 -9.61 -3.66 -1.12
CA ASN A 164 -10.18 -4.78 -0.36
C ASN A 164 -9.26 -6.00 -0.26
N THR A 165 -8.21 -6.08 -1.07
CA THR A 165 -7.19 -7.14 -0.94
C THR A 165 -6.22 -6.89 0.23
N GLY A 166 -6.13 -5.66 0.73
CA GLY A 166 -5.14 -5.24 1.72
C GLY A 166 -3.72 -5.08 1.16
N LEU A 167 -3.55 -5.21 -0.17
CA LEU A 167 -2.25 -5.01 -0.83
C LEU A 167 -2.03 -3.57 -1.29
N VAL A 168 -3.10 -2.81 -1.53
CA VAL A 168 -3.00 -1.47 -2.08
C VAL A 168 -3.79 -0.48 -1.24
N ASP A 169 -3.12 0.57 -0.77
CA ASP A 169 -3.78 1.77 -0.25
C ASP A 169 -3.91 2.82 -1.36
N PHE A 170 -4.88 3.69 -1.21
CA PHE A 170 -5.13 4.81 -2.10
C PHE A 170 -5.17 6.10 -1.31
N GLU A 171 -4.36 7.06 -1.73
CA GLU A 171 -4.16 8.34 -1.07
C GLU A 171 -4.25 9.49 -2.09
N SER A 172 -4.26 10.72 -1.58
CA SER A 172 -4.48 11.89 -2.42
C SER A 172 -3.26 12.32 -3.23
N HIS A 173 -3.50 12.62 -4.52
CA HIS A 173 -2.60 13.38 -5.38
C HIS A 173 -3.28 14.66 -5.89
N THR A 174 -3.97 15.37 -4.98
CA THR A 174 -4.90 16.47 -5.25
C THR A 174 -6.10 16.05 -6.12
N LYS A 175 -7.00 16.99 -6.37
CA LYS A 175 -8.13 16.71 -7.24
C LYS A 175 -7.75 16.73 -8.73
N TYR A 176 -7.01 17.75 -9.16
CA TYR A 176 -6.71 18.00 -10.59
C TYR A 176 -5.23 18.19 -10.90
N HIS A 177 -4.33 17.70 -10.04
CA HIS A 177 -2.87 17.79 -10.24
C HIS A 177 -2.40 19.23 -10.46
N VAL A 178 -2.82 20.13 -9.60
CA VAL A 178 -2.50 21.56 -9.70
C VAL A 178 -1.21 21.91 -8.96
N TYR A 179 -0.56 22.99 -9.37
CA TYR A 179 0.53 23.59 -8.60
C TYR A 179 -0.02 24.29 -7.37
N LEU A 180 -0.06 23.64 -6.20
CA LEU A 180 -0.59 24.19 -4.96
C LEU A 180 0.10 25.51 -4.56
N THR A 181 1.39 25.66 -4.87
CA THR A 181 2.18 26.88 -4.63
C THR A 181 1.85 28.04 -5.57
N ARG A 182 0.97 27.85 -6.58
CA ARG A 182 0.68 28.85 -7.62
C ARG A 182 -0.79 29.27 -7.71
N ILE A 183 -1.62 28.73 -6.84
CA ILE A 183 -3.04 29.07 -6.73
C ILE A 183 -3.31 29.73 -5.38
N SER A 184 -4.49 30.33 -5.21
CA SER A 184 -4.85 30.94 -3.93
C SER A 184 -4.98 29.89 -2.82
N ARG A 185 -4.81 30.31 -1.56
CA ARG A 185 -4.97 29.42 -0.39
C ARG A 185 -6.32 28.71 -0.40
N ASP A 186 -7.41 29.44 -0.70
CA ASP A 186 -8.77 28.87 -0.71
C ASP A 186 -8.93 27.82 -1.81
N GLU A 187 -8.34 28.05 -2.99
CA GLU A 187 -8.32 27.06 -4.09
C GLU A 187 -7.50 25.84 -3.71
N ALA A 188 -6.31 26.01 -3.12
CA ALA A 188 -5.46 24.92 -2.67
C ALA A 188 -6.16 24.07 -1.60
N LEU A 189 -6.79 24.72 -0.60
CA LEU A 189 -7.55 24.01 0.43
C LEU A 189 -8.72 23.23 -0.20
N ALA A 190 -9.45 23.84 -1.15
CA ALA A 190 -10.55 23.16 -1.83
C ALA A 190 -10.09 21.98 -2.70
N GLU A 191 -8.91 22.04 -3.34
CA GLU A 191 -8.29 20.91 -4.06
C GLU A 191 -8.03 19.73 -3.13
N LEU A 192 -7.42 20.00 -1.97
CA LEU A 192 -7.07 18.97 -0.99
C LEU A 192 -8.32 18.38 -0.31
N GLN A 193 -9.24 19.21 0.17
CA GLN A 193 -10.45 18.74 0.84
C GLN A 193 -11.34 17.90 -0.09
N LYS A 194 -11.53 18.33 -1.34
CA LYS A 194 -12.34 17.56 -2.30
C LYS A 194 -11.68 16.25 -2.75
N SER A 195 -10.36 16.20 -2.76
CA SER A 195 -9.64 14.96 -3.00
C SER A 195 -9.88 13.97 -1.87
N LYS A 196 -9.68 14.42 -0.64
CA LYS A 196 -9.93 13.66 0.58
C LYS A 196 -11.37 13.15 0.67
N GLU A 197 -12.36 14.03 0.53
CA GLU A 197 -13.80 13.70 0.54
C GLU A 197 -14.15 12.59 -0.48
N TYR A 198 -13.54 12.65 -1.66
CA TYR A 198 -13.76 11.61 -2.69
C TYR A 198 -13.22 10.25 -2.22
N LEU A 199 -11.95 10.18 -1.79
CA LEU A 199 -11.34 8.94 -1.34
C LEU A 199 -12.08 8.34 -0.15
N GLU A 200 -12.41 9.14 0.85
CA GLU A 200 -13.19 8.71 2.01
C GLU A 200 -14.56 8.18 1.60
N SER A 201 -15.20 8.77 0.58
CA SER A 201 -16.49 8.29 0.06
C SER A 201 -16.39 6.97 -0.70
N VAL A 202 -15.24 6.70 -1.34
CA VAL A 202 -15.00 5.46 -2.09
C VAL A 202 -14.55 4.34 -1.18
N LEU A 203 -13.65 4.59 -0.23
CA LEU A 203 -12.96 3.57 0.55
C LEU A 203 -13.53 3.39 1.96
N GLU A 204 -14.41 4.31 2.42
CA GLU A 204 -14.98 4.30 3.77
C GLU A 204 -13.91 4.34 4.89
N ASN A 205 -12.71 4.84 4.57
CA ASN A 205 -11.58 5.03 5.49
C ASN A 205 -11.14 6.51 5.49
N GLN A 206 -10.12 6.84 6.31
CA GLN A 206 -9.56 8.20 6.34
C GLN A 206 -8.36 8.29 5.40
N ASP A 207 -8.40 9.24 4.47
CA ASP A 207 -7.24 9.66 3.66
C ASP A 207 -6.42 10.67 4.49
N GLU A 208 -5.23 10.30 4.92
CA GLU A 208 -4.38 11.12 5.80
C GLU A 208 -2.99 11.41 5.19
N VAL A 209 -2.74 10.92 3.98
CA VAL A 209 -1.48 11.11 3.27
C VAL A 209 -1.70 11.87 1.98
N ILE A 210 -0.87 12.87 1.72
CA ILE A 210 -0.86 13.63 0.46
C ILE A 210 0.49 13.47 -0.24
N GLU A 211 0.47 13.29 -1.53
CA GLU A 211 1.65 13.53 -2.36
C GLU A 211 1.59 14.95 -2.92
N HIS A 212 2.66 15.73 -2.68
CA HIS A 212 2.76 17.09 -3.19
C HIS A 212 3.03 17.09 -4.68
N THR A 213 2.02 17.48 -5.46
CA THR A 213 2.09 17.49 -6.93
C THR A 213 3.34 18.20 -7.44
N PHE A 214 4.03 17.56 -8.42
CA PHE A 214 5.33 18.00 -8.93
C PHE A 214 6.46 18.04 -7.87
N GLY A 215 6.23 17.50 -6.67
CA GLY A 215 7.13 17.65 -5.52
C GLY A 215 7.29 19.09 -5.02
N LEU A 216 6.37 19.98 -5.40
CA LEU A 216 6.44 21.40 -5.07
C LEU A 216 5.55 21.76 -3.89
N TYR A 217 6.15 22.27 -2.85
CA TYR A 217 5.51 22.72 -1.64
C TYR A 217 6.34 23.84 -0.97
N ASP A 218 5.72 24.56 -0.06
CA ASP A 218 6.30 25.52 0.85
C ASP A 218 5.57 25.40 2.21
N GLU A 219 5.89 26.26 3.17
CA GLU A 219 5.25 26.21 4.50
C GLU A 219 3.74 26.49 4.40
N ASP A 220 3.30 27.38 3.48
CA ASP A 220 1.88 27.67 3.29
C ASP A 220 1.14 26.42 2.78
N VAL A 221 1.71 25.65 1.85
CA VAL A 221 1.13 24.39 1.35
C VAL A 221 1.06 23.35 2.46
N LYS A 222 2.10 23.23 3.30
CA LYS A 222 2.07 22.30 4.45
C LYS A 222 0.99 22.71 5.47
N ASP A 223 0.83 24.01 5.72
CA ASP A 223 -0.23 24.49 6.61
C ASP A 223 -1.63 24.23 6.03
N ILE A 224 -1.82 24.38 4.72
CA ILE A 224 -3.07 24.04 4.03
C ILE A 224 -3.34 22.53 4.12
N ALA A 225 -2.31 21.71 3.95
CA ALA A 225 -2.44 20.25 4.07
C ALA A 225 -2.86 19.83 5.49
N ARG A 226 -2.26 20.46 6.54
CA ARG A 226 -2.68 20.25 7.94
C ARG A 226 -4.12 20.66 8.17
N GLU A 227 -4.54 21.82 7.62
CA GLU A 227 -5.92 22.32 7.71
C GLU A 227 -6.91 21.38 7.00
N ALA A 228 -6.52 20.79 5.88
CA ALA A 228 -7.30 19.78 5.17
C ALA A 228 -7.34 18.42 5.90
N GLY A 229 -6.52 18.22 6.95
CA GLY A 229 -6.50 17.03 7.78
C GLY A 229 -5.51 15.95 7.33
N TYR A 230 -4.54 16.29 6.48
CA TYR A 230 -3.42 15.41 6.14
C TYR A 230 -2.37 15.42 7.26
N LYS A 231 -1.79 14.26 7.53
CA LYS A 231 -0.77 14.06 8.57
C LYS A 231 0.61 13.80 8.00
N VAL A 232 0.67 13.23 6.80
CA VAL A 232 1.90 12.90 6.10
C VAL A 232 1.86 13.52 4.71
N GLY A 233 2.99 14.10 4.30
CA GLY A 233 3.20 14.62 2.95
C GLY A 233 4.44 14.02 2.32
N LEU A 234 4.30 13.54 1.08
CA LEU A 234 5.38 12.93 0.33
C LEU A 234 5.92 13.89 -0.71
N THR A 235 7.23 13.88 -0.88
CA THR A 235 7.96 14.76 -1.83
C THR A 235 8.80 13.93 -2.80
N ILE A 236 9.57 14.59 -3.65
CA ILE A 236 10.52 13.95 -4.57
C ILE A 236 11.97 14.42 -4.33
N LYS A 237 12.36 14.65 -3.07
CA LYS A 237 13.69 15.17 -2.72
C LYS A 237 14.84 14.18 -2.90
N GLY A 238 14.57 12.92 -3.21
CA GLY A 238 15.58 11.93 -3.59
C GLY A 238 16.47 11.44 -2.43
N ASN A 239 15.93 11.27 -1.22
CA ASN A 239 16.66 10.79 -0.06
C ASN A 239 15.93 9.60 0.59
N ILE A 240 16.66 8.76 1.34
CA ILE A 240 16.11 7.68 2.18
C ILE A 240 16.12 8.05 3.67
N GLU A 241 16.83 9.11 4.05
CA GLU A 241 16.77 9.66 5.40
C GLU A 241 15.53 10.53 5.54
N GLN A 242 14.73 10.25 6.55
CA GLN A 242 13.46 10.90 6.85
C GLN A 242 13.57 11.66 8.16
N ASN A 243 12.77 12.74 8.31
CA ASN A 243 12.70 13.51 9.54
C ASN A 243 11.33 13.32 10.19
N LEU A 244 11.34 12.90 11.47
CA LEU A 244 10.12 12.68 12.25
C LEU A 244 9.46 13.99 12.71
N ASP A 245 10.23 15.10 12.76
CA ASP A 245 9.71 16.40 13.17
C ASP A 245 8.87 17.08 12.09
N ASP A 246 9.01 16.68 10.81
CA ASP A 246 8.19 17.20 9.71
C ASP A 246 7.70 16.08 8.79
N LEU A 247 6.62 15.44 9.19
CA LEU A 247 6.01 14.36 8.43
C LEU A 247 5.32 14.83 7.13
N LEU A 248 5.15 16.14 6.93
CA LEU A 248 4.59 16.68 5.69
C LEU A 248 5.63 16.90 4.58
N GLU A 249 6.86 16.41 4.78
CA GLU A 249 7.90 16.45 3.73
C GLU A 249 8.77 15.19 3.65
N LEU A 250 8.18 14.01 3.84
CA LEU A 250 8.91 12.76 3.67
C LEU A 250 9.46 12.61 2.25
N HIS A 251 10.70 12.20 2.17
CA HIS A 251 11.46 12.12 0.92
C HIS A 251 11.13 10.85 0.16
N ARG A 252 10.93 10.96 -1.16
CA ARG A 252 10.80 9.83 -2.08
C ARG A 252 11.91 9.84 -3.12
N ILE A 253 12.25 8.67 -3.62
CA ILE A 253 13.20 8.47 -4.71
C ILE A 253 12.41 8.12 -5.97
N ILE A 254 12.49 8.96 -7.00
CA ILE A 254 11.90 8.67 -8.30
C ILE A 254 12.61 7.48 -8.93
N ILE A 255 11.85 6.48 -9.30
CA ILE A 255 12.31 5.29 -10.00
C ILE A 255 11.99 5.42 -11.48
N THR A 256 13.00 5.17 -12.28
CA THR A 256 12.93 5.13 -13.74
C THR A 256 13.49 3.79 -14.24
N GLU A 257 13.41 3.55 -15.54
CA GLU A 257 14.01 2.38 -16.19
C GLU A 257 15.50 2.19 -15.84
N TYR A 258 16.21 3.29 -15.61
CA TYR A 258 17.66 3.30 -15.37
C TYR A 258 18.07 3.29 -13.90
N SER A 259 17.12 3.30 -12.96
CA SER A 259 17.41 3.34 -11.52
C SER A 259 18.07 2.04 -11.06
N ASP A 260 19.12 2.15 -10.25
CA ASP A 260 19.80 1.01 -9.62
C ASP A 260 19.25 0.79 -8.22
N ILE A 261 18.29 -0.13 -8.09
CA ILE A 261 17.58 -0.40 -6.83
C ILE A 261 18.52 -0.96 -5.77
N GLU A 262 19.44 -1.85 -6.14
CA GLU A 262 20.38 -2.42 -5.18
C GLU A 262 21.33 -1.34 -4.62
N GLN A 263 21.71 -0.36 -5.44
CA GLN A 263 22.48 0.80 -4.97
C GLN A 263 21.66 1.69 -4.06
N ILE A 264 20.40 1.99 -4.42
CA ILE A 264 19.47 2.80 -3.61
C ILE A 264 19.27 2.17 -2.23
N LEU A 265 19.12 0.86 -2.16
CA LEU A 265 18.93 0.11 -0.93
C LEU A 265 20.24 -0.23 -0.20
N GLY A 266 21.39 0.19 -0.71
CA GLY A 266 22.70 -0.07 -0.09
C GLY A 266 23.13 -1.54 -0.11
N LEU A 267 22.55 -2.36 -1.01
CA LEU A 267 22.83 -3.80 -1.14
C LEU A 267 24.13 -4.07 -1.91
N LYS A 268 24.55 -3.15 -2.78
CA LYS A 268 25.82 -3.23 -3.48
C LYS A 268 26.96 -2.78 -2.57
N LYS A 269 27.98 -3.63 -2.43
CA LYS A 269 29.24 -3.19 -1.84
C LYS A 269 29.84 -2.12 -2.74
N VAL A 270 30.09 -0.93 -2.19
CA VAL A 270 30.91 0.08 -2.87
C VAL A 270 32.31 -0.52 -2.96
N ASP A 271 32.73 -0.96 -4.14
CA ASP A 271 34.14 -1.33 -4.37
C ASP A 271 34.98 -0.07 -4.11
N LYS A 272 35.81 -0.14 -3.08
CA LYS A 272 36.70 0.94 -2.65
C LYS A 272 37.93 0.97 -3.53
#